data_bb2b3889224d382aecc6945cdd69b1fe
#
_entry.id   bb2b3889224d382aecc6945cdd69b1fe
#
_cell.length_a   1.000
_cell.length_b   1.000
_cell.length_c   1.000
_cell.angle_alpha   90.00
_cell.angle_beta   90.00
_cell.angle_gamma   90.00
#
_symmetry.space_group_name_H-M   'P 1'
#
loop_
_entity.id
_entity.type
_entity.pdbx_description
1 polymer ?
#
loop_
_entity_poly.entity_id
_entity_poly.type
_entity_poly.pdbx_seq_one_letter_code
_entity_poly.pdbx_strand_id
1 'polypeptide(L)'
;HIQDNDQINANDINVDDYLSDDEIPDYRLCVNNYSAEEDDKSIPYASGSSFTEQLTDQLNTFPLEEENYLIAKFLIGSIDDSGYIRRPLLDLTDDLAFTQNIYTDVETIERALKVVQQLDPAGVGARDLQECLLIQLKRKPQSPDTEMAARIIENAFEKFTKKHYLKLQKKFNINETQLKNAIQEIERLNPKPGSSFTNNLRSVEHVVPDFTIQIVEGELNLTLNARNAPELHISKSYNEMLLGYKASKEKSKAQKEAVQFIKQKLDAAKWFIDAIQQRQQTLYLTMSAIMQYQKAYFLSGDEEQLRPMILKDIADEIEMDISTVSRVANSKYVNTPYGTKLIKEFFSESMTNDQGEEVSTREIKSILKTVIVGEDKKKPLTDEKLAKILKEKGYPIARRTIAKYREQLDFPVARLRKEI
;
A
#
# COMPACT_ATOMS: atom_id res chain seq x y z
N HIS A 1 33.84 8.91 39.11
CA HIS A 1 34.24 7.51 38.88
C HIS A 1 33.73 7.12 37.51
N ILE A 2 34.58 7.29 36.52
CA ILE A 2 34.43 6.81 35.15
C ILE A 2 34.95 5.37 35.20
N GLN A 3 34.05 4.42 34.96
CA GLN A 3 34.44 3.04 34.70
C GLN A 3 34.91 2.99 33.25
N ASP A 4 36.19 2.81 33.04
CA ASP A 4 36.79 2.44 31.76
C ASP A 4 36.19 1.07 31.35
N ASN A 5 35.28 1.09 30.40
CA ASN A 5 34.83 -0.10 29.69
C ASN A 5 35.87 -0.41 28.59
N ASP A 6 36.87 -1.23 28.95
CA ASP A 6 37.75 -1.85 27.95
C ASP A 6 36.93 -2.79 27.08
N GLN A 7 36.34 -2.22 26.03
CA GLN A 7 35.67 -2.97 24.97
C GLN A 7 36.77 -3.52 24.05
N ILE A 8 36.96 -4.83 24.07
CA ILE A 8 37.81 -5.51 23.08
C ILE A 8 37.07 -5.51 21.77
N ASN A 9 37.50 -4.69 20.83
CA ASN A 9 36.94 -4.68 19.47
C ASN A 9 37.21 -6.03 18.78
N ALA A 10 36.27 -6.50 17.96
CA ALA A 10 36.40 -7.74 17.18
C ALA A 10 37.66 -7.76 16.28
N ASN A 11 38.21 -6.58 15.97
CA ASN A 11 39.45 -6.40 15.20
C ASN A 11 40.75 -6.67 15.97
N ASP A 12 40.69 -6.76 17.30
CA ASP A 12 41.89 -7.05 18.14
C ASP A 12 42.17 -8.56 18.26
N ILE A 13 41.32 -9.41 17.68
CA ILE A 13 41.54 -10.87 17.66
C ILE A 13 42.31 -11.22 16.40
N ASN A 14 43.62 -11.44 16.50
CA ASN A 14 44.46 -11.86 15.40
C ASN A 14 44.04 -13.24 14.88
N VAL A 15 43.50 -13.26 13.67
CA VAL A 15 42.86 -14.44 13.02
C VAL A 15 43.90 -15.47 12.60
N ASP A 16 45.15 -15.03 12.30
CA ASP A 16 46.22 -15.90 11.78
C ASP A 16 46.70 -16.94 12.81
N ASP A 17 46.43 -16.75 14.09
CA ASP A 17 46.73 -17.71 15.16
C ASP A 17 45.76 -18.93 15.21
N TYR A 18 44.68 -18.88 14.43
CA TYR A 18 43.58 -19.85 14.54
C TYR A 18 43.29 -20.63 13.24
N LEU A 19 43.92 -20.26 12.13
CA LEU A 19 43.79 -20.98 10.86
C LEU A 19 44.79 -22.13 10.77
N SER A 20 44.37 -23.31 11.13
CA SER A 20 44.93 -24.54 10.61
C SER A 20 43.86 -25.22 9.77
N ASP A 21 44.26 -25.55 8.55
CA ASP A 21 43.46 -26.07 7.42
C ASP A 21 42.45 -27.18 7.74
N ASP A 22 41.43 -27.21 6.84
CA ASP A 22 40.52 -28.30 6.57
C ASP A 22 39.54 -28.73 7.66
N GLU A 23 38.40 -28.00 7.78
CA GLU A 23 37.09 -28.65 8.01
C GLU A 23 35.98 -27.59 7.92
N ILE A 24 35.00 -27.82 7.04
CA ILE A 24 33.79 -27.01 6.91
C ILE A 24 32.94 -27.19 8.17
N PRO A 25 32.66 -26.15 8.96
CA PRO A 25 31.95 -26.31 10.24
C PRO A 25 30.49 -26.71 10.05
N ASP A 26 30.04 -27.71 10.82
CA ASP A 26 28.69 -28.31 10.81
C ASP A 26 27.54 -27.33 11.17
N TYR A 27 27.84 -26.09 11.64
CA TYR A 27 26.82 -25.11 12.02
C TYR A 27 26.02 -24.53 10.84
N ARG A 28 26.43 -24.82 9.60
CA ARG A 28 25.66 -24.43 8.40
C ARG A 28 24.34 -25.20 8.28
N LEU A 29 24.13 -26.25 9.03
CA LEU A 29 23.03 -27.21 8.85
C LEU A 29 21.91 -27.15 9.88
N CYS A 30 22.07 -26.48 11.04
CA CYS A 30 21.04 -26.48 12.09
C CYS A 30 21.04 -25.20 12.90
N VAL A 31 20.13 -24.27 12.61
CA VAL A 31 19.73 -23.23 13.57
C VAL A 31 18.19 -23.15 13.64
N ASN A 32 17.61 -23.84 14.62
CA ASN A 32 16.27 -23.55 15.12
C ASN A 32 16.43 -22.62 16.33
N ASN A 33 16.21 -21.33 16.14
CA ASN A 33 16.20 -20.31 17.22
C ASN A 33 14.72 -19.97 17.54
N TYR A 34 14.01 -20.88 18.19
CA TYR A 34 12.78 -20.55 18.90
C TYR A 34 13.02 -20.73 20.38
N SER A 35 12.94 -19.64 21.14
CA SER A 35 12.86 -19.70 22.59
C SER A 35 11.43 -20.09 22.96
N ALA A 36 11.27 -21.12 23.79
CA ALA A 36 9.97 -21.69 24.16
C ALA A 36 9.20 -20.89 25.22
N GLU A 37 9.58 -19.67 25.52
CA GLU A 37 9.01 -18.84 26.60
C GLU A 37 8.72 -17.39 26.17
N GLU A 38 8.20 -17.17 24.99
CA GLU A 38 7.45 -15.93 24.72
C GLU A 38 5.95 -16.25 24.85
N ASP A 39 5.42 -16.02 26.05
CA ASP A 39 3.98 -15.85 26.21
C ASP A 39 3.54 -14.74 25.27
N ASP A 40 2.89 -15.13 24.16
CA ASP A 40 2.15 -14.22 23.30
C ASP A 40 1.12 -13.50 24.15
N LYS A 41 1.50 -12.36 24.69
CA LYS A 41 0.56 -11.40 25.26
C LYS A 41 -0.30 -10.89 24.09
N SER A 42 -1.32 -11.64 23.74
CA SER A 42 -2.36 -11.19 22.85
C SER A 42 -2.97 -9.93 23.45
N ILE A 43 -2.59 -8.78 22.94
CA ILE A 43 -3.27 -7.51 23.24
C ILE A 43 -4.69 -7.70 22.74
N PRO A 44 -5.73 -7.64 23.61
CA PRO A 44 -7.09 -7.74 23.14
C PRO A 44 -7.37 -6.56 22.23
N TYR A 45 -7.48 -6.81 20.94
CA TYR A 45 -7.96 -5.81 19.99
C TYR A 45 -9.42 -5.51 20.36
N ALA A 46 -9.71 -4.25 20.68
CA ALA A 46 -11.09 -3.79 20.75
C ALA A 46 -11.68 -3.95 19.34
N SER A 47 -12.41 -5.04 19.11
CA SER A 47 -13.14 -5.26 17.87
C SER A 47 -14.26 -4.22 17.82
N GLY A 48 -14.15 -3.24 16.94
CA GLY A 48 -15.29 -2.38 16.60
C GLY A 48 -16.43 -3.25 16.05
N SER A 49 -17.68 -2.87 16.30
CA SER A 49 -18.85 -3.56 15.74
C SER A 49 -18.73 -3.62 14.22
N SER A 50 -18.91 -4.81 13.66
CA SER A 50 -18.87 -5.02 12.21
C SER A 50 -20.09 -4.35 11.53
N PHE A 51 -19.97 -4.04 10.23
CA PHE A 51 -21.08 -3.47 9.48
C PHE A 51 -22.34 -4.35 9.55
N THR A 52 -22.17 -5.65 9.42
CA THR A 52 -23.26 -6.64 9.51
C THR A 52 -23.90 -6.69 10.90
N GLU A 53 -23.13 -6.55 11.98
CA GLU A 53 -23.66 -6.46 13.33
C GLU A 53 -24.53 -5.23 13.53
N GLN A 54 -24.07 -4.06 13.09
CA GLN A 54 -24.85 -2.82 13.18
C GLN A 54 -26.16 -2.90 12.40
N LEU A 55 -26.16 -3.47 11.20
CA LEU A 55 -27.38 -3.67 10.42
C LEU A 55 -28.34 -4.67 11.11
N THR A 56 -27.79 -5.71 11.75
CA THR A 56 -28.58 -6.68 12.49
C THR A 56 -29.22 -6.05 13.75
N ASP A 57 -28.48 -5.18 14.45
CA ASP A 57 -29.01 -4.44 15.61
C ASP A 57 -30.14 -3.49 15.19
N GLN A 58 -30.00 -2.81 14.04
CA GLN A 58 -31.08 -2.01 13.50
C GLN A 58 -32.29 -2.87 13.10
N LEU A 59 -32.06 -4.05 12.47
CA LEU A 59 -33.14 -4.96 12.10
C LEU A 59 -33.97 -5.39 13.31
N ASN A 60 -33.34 -5.58 14.48
CA ASN A 60 -34.04 -5.94 15.74
C ASN A 60 -35.03 -4.87 16.20
N THR A 61 -34.96 -3.65 15.68
CA THR A 61 -35.94 -2.59 16.01
C THR A 61 -37.24 -2.67 15.22
N PHE A 62 -37.26 -3.44 14.11
CA PHE A 62 -38.44 -3.60 13.27
C PHE A 62 -39.31 -4.74 13.77
N PRO A 63 -40.64 -4.54 13.88
CA PRO A 63 -41.59 -5.60 14.26
C PRO A 63 -41.81 -6.55 13.07
N LEU A 64 -40.99 -7.59 12.95
CA LEU A 64 -41.06 -8.59 11.90
C LEU A 64 -41.53 -9.93 12.45
N GLU A 65 -42.19 -10.71 11.62
CA GLU A 65 -42.46 -12.13 11.90
C GLU A 65 -41.13 -12.92 11.86
N GLU A 66 -41.08 -14.02 12.62
CA GLU A 66 -39.87 -14.79 12.84
C GLU A 66 -39.22 -15.27 11.51
N GLU A 67 -40.03 -15.72 10.56
CA GLU A 67 -39.54 -16.12 9.22
C GLU A 67 -38.99 -14.95 8.43
N ASN A 68 -39.68 -13.82 8.38
CA ASN A 68 -39.23 -12.62 7.68
C ASN A 68 -37.96 -12.02 8.30
N TYR A 69 -37.84 -12.15 9.65
CA TYR A 69 -36.60 -11.74 10.33
C TYR A 69 -35.40 -12.61 9.94
N LEU A 70 -35.58 -13.95 9.90
CA LEU A 70 -34.51 -14.85 9.48
C LEU A 70 -34.06 -14.59 8.03
N ILE A 71 -35.02 -14.37 7.13
CA ILE A 71 -34.74 -14.02 5.73
C ILE A 71 -33.97 -12.69 5.66
N ALA A 72 -34.43 -11.65 6.36
CA ALA A 72 -33.77 -10.34 6.38
C ALA A 72 -32.35 -10.42 6.97
N LYS A 73 -32.15 -11.19 8.03
CA LYS A 73 -30.84 -11.44 8.63
C LYS A 73 -29.88 -12.17 7.66
N PHE A 74 -30.40 -13.15 6.90
CA PHE A 74 -29.63 -13.82 5.87
C PHE A 74 -29.23 -12.85 4.75
N LEU A 75 -30.17 -11.98 4.30
CA LEU A 75 -29.88 -10.94 3.32
C LEU A 75 -28.80 -9.98 3.79
N ILE A 76 -28.79 -9.56 5.07
CA ILE A 76 -27.73 -8.73 5.66
C ILE A 76 -26.39 -9.44 5.59
N GLY A 77 -26.34 -10.76 5.87
CA GLY A 77 -25.11 -11.55 5.73
C GLY A 77 -24.61 -11.72 4.29
N SER A 78 -25.49 -11.48 3.29
CA SER A 78 -25.15 -11.57 1.87
C SER A 78 -24.73 -10.22 1.25
N ILE A 79 -24.71 -9.12 2.04
CA ILE A 79 -24.29 -7.79 1.62
C ILE A 79 -22.76 -7.76 1.52
N ASP A 80 -22.25 -7.19 0.43
CA ASP A 80 -20.81 -6.97 0.23
C ASP A 80 -20.28 -5.77 1.07
N ASP A 81 -18.95 -5.61 1.12
CA ASP A 81 -18.29 -4.48 1.81
C ASP A 81 -18.70 -3.10 1.27
N SER A 82 -19.23 -3.04 0.07
CA SER A 82 -19.73 -1.80 -0.55
C SER A 82 -21.18 -1.50 -0.19
N GLY A 83 -21.90 -2.46 0.42
CA GLY A 83 -23.30 -2.34 0.81
C GLY A 83 -24.31 -2.87 -0.22
N TYR A 84 -23.87 -3.66 -1.21
CA TYR A 84 -24.72 -4.20 -2.29
C TYR A 84 -25.01 -5.68 -2.10
N ILE A 85 -26.16 -6.13 -2.61
CA ILE A 85 -26.51 -7.54 -2.83
C ILE A 85 -26.38 -7.83 -4.31
N ARG A 86 -25.26 -8.39 -4.75
CA ARG A 86 -24.97 -8.65 -6.16
C ARG A 86 -25.51 -9.97 -6.68
N ARG A 87 -25.90 -10.87 -5.78
CA ARG A 87 -26.43 -12.17 -6.14
C ARG A 87 -27.88 -12.06 -6.61
N PRO A 88 -28.29 -12.81 -7.66
CA PRO A 88 -29.68 -12.89 -8.09
C PRO A 88 -30.59 -13.37 -6.95
N LEU A 89 -31.80 -12.84 -6.84
CA LEU A 89 -32.75 -13.23 -5.80
C LEU A 89 -33.12 -14.71 -5.87
N LEU A 90 -33.12 -15.30 -7.08
CA LEU A 90 -33.38 -16.73 -7.27
C LEU A 90 -32.31 -17.60 -6.58
N ASP A 91 -31.04 -17.24 -6.73
CA ASP A 91 -29.93 -17.98 -6.10
C ASP A 91 -30.00 -17.86 -4.56
N LEU A 92 -30.50 -16.72 -4.05
CA LEU A 92 -30.71 -16.51 -2.63
C LEU A 92 -31.87 -17.37 -2.07
N THR A 93 -32.90 -17.70 -2.88
CA THR A 93 -33.94 -18.65 -2.47
C THR A 93 -33.36 -20.05 -2.27
N ASP A 94 -32.51 -20.48 -3.19
CA ASP A 94 -31.86 -21.80 -3.11
C ASP A 94 -30.88 -21.86 -1.92
N ASP A 95 -30.07 -20.81 -1.71
CA ASP A 95 -29.17 -20.72 -0.56
C ASP A 95 -29.92 -20.76 0.79
N LEU A 96 -31.07 -20.09 0.91
CA LEU A 96 -31.93 -20.14 2.10
C LEU A 96 -32.48 -21.53 2.36
N ALA A 97 -32.94 -22.21 1.31
CA ALA A 97 -33.44 -23.57 1.42
C ALA A 97 -32.34 -24.55 1.88
N PHE A 98 -31.10 -24.39 1.38
CA PHE A 98 -29.98 -25.26 1.75
C PHE A 98 -29.36 -24.97 3.11
N THR A 99 -29.27 -23.68 3.51
CA THR A 99 -28.55 -23.28 4.73
C THR A 99 -29.44 -23.22 5.96
N GLN A 100 -30.72 -22.83 5.79
CA GLN A 100 -31.64 -22.60 6.90
C GLN A 100 -32.92 -23.47 6.83
N ASN A 101 -33.06 -24.33 5.85
CA ASN A 101 -34.29 -25.12 5.58
C ASN A 101 -35.58 -24.27 5.46
N ILE A 102 -35.44 -23.03 4.98
CA ILE A 102 -36.56 -22.13 4.77
C ILE A 102 -36.86 -22.11 3.27
N TYR A 103 -38.06 -22.62 2.91
CA TYR A 103 -38.53 -22.64 1.54
C TYR A 103 -39.42 -21.44 1.30
N THR A 104 -38.94 -20.47 0.52
CA THR A 104 -39.64 -19.20 0.28
C THR A 104 -39.67 -18.87 -1.21
N ASP A 105 -40.67 -18.06 -1.60
CA ASP A 105 -40.77 -17.52 -2.95
C ASP A 105 -39.98 -16.23 -3.10
N VAL A 106 -39.59 -15.93 -4.35
CA VAL A 106 -38.84 -14.70 -4.70
C VAL A 106 -39.58 -13.45 -4.21
N GLU A 107 -40.92 -13.43 -4.24
CA GLU A 107 -41.73 -12.30 -3.77
C GLU A 107 -41.56 -12.04 -2.27
N THR A 108 -41.39 -13.09 -1.47
CA THR A 108 -41.14 -12.96 -0.01
C THR A 108 -39.76 -12.40 0.27
N ILE A 109 -38.74 -12.83 -0.49
CA ILE A 109 -37.40 -12.25 -0.42
C ILE A 109 -37.40 -10.78 -0.83
N GLU A 110 -38.15 -10.41 -1.89
CA GLU A 110 -38.27 -8.99 -2.27
C GLU A 110 -38.92 -8.14 -1.18
N ARG A 111 -39.90 -8.67 -0.46
CA ARG A 111 -40.50 -7.98 0.70
C ARG A 111 -39.50 -7.79 1.82
N ALA A 112 -38.74 -8.84 2.16
CA ALA A 112 -37.68 -8.76 3.16
C ALA A 112 -36.55 -7.80 2.71
N LEU A 113 -36.17 -7.81 1.44
CA LEU A 113 -35.20 -6.88 0.87
C LEU A 113 -35.63 -5.42 1.02
N LYS A 114 -36.91 -5.11 0.79
CA LYS A 114 -37.44 -3.75 1.02
C LYS A 114 -37.31 -3.29 2.47
N VAL A 115 -37.40 -4.21 3.43
CA VAL A 115 -37.13 -3.89 4.85
C VAL A 115 -35.64 -3.61 5.06
N VAL A 116 -34.75 -4.44 4.53
CA VAL A 116 -33.29 -4.22 4.60
C VAL A 116 -32.91 -2.90 3.95
N GLN A 117 -33.53 -2.54 2.85
CA GLN A 117 -33.31 -1.25 2.18
C GLN A 117 -33.77 -0.03 3.00
N GLN A 118 -34.53 -0.22 4.10
CA GLN A 118 -34.92 0.84 5.04
C GLN A 118 -33.87 1.08 6.12
N LEU A 119 -32.86 0.23 6.28
CA LEU A 119 -31.81 0.38 7.26
C LEU A 119 -30.87 1.55 6.91
N ASP A 120 -30.09 2.00 7.88
CA ASP A 120 -29.03 2.98 7.70
C ASP A 120 -27.66 2.29 7.57
N PRO A 121 -26.84 2.76 6.64
CA PRO A 121 -26.95 3.94 5.77
C PRO A 121 -27.88 3.75 4.55
N ALA A 122 -28.47 4.85 4.11
CA ALA A 122 -29.39 4.84 2.96
C ALA A 122 -28.75 4.24 1.71
N GLY A 123 -29.45 3.32 1.03
CA GLY A 123 -28.96 2.62 -0.16
C GLY A 123 -28.32 1.26 0.10
N VAL A 124 -28.28 0.82 1.35
CA VAL A 124 -27.86 -0.56 1.71
C VAL A 124 -28.85 -1.57 1.14
N GLY A 125 -28.35 -2.75 0.76
CA GLY A 125 -29.17 -3.81 0.18
C GLY A 125 -29.64 -3.53 -1.26
N ALA A 126 -29.09 -2.52 -1.94
CA ALA A 126 -29.35 -2.30 -3.35
C ALA A 126 -28.68 -3.38 -4.21
N ARG A 127 -29.30 -3.75 -5.34
CA ARG A 127 -28.76 -4.72 -6.31
C ARG A 127 -27.77 -4.06 -7.25
N ASP A 128 -28.09 -2.83 -7.65
CA ASP A 128 -27.33 -2.02 -8.62
C ASP A 128 -27.13 -0.60 -8.12
N LEU A 129 -26.15 0.10 -8.71
CA LEU A 129 -25.89 1.51 -8.42
C LEU A 129 -27.13 2.39 -8.68
N GLN A 130 -27.89 2.08 -9.73
CA GLN A 130 -29.11 2.81 -10.07
C GLN A 130 -30.13 2.72 -8.93
N GLU A 131 -30.37 1.53 -8.39
CA GLU A 131 -31.28 1.29 -7.28
C GLU A 131 -30.79 1.99 -5.99
N CYS A 132 -29.48 1.91 -5.69
CA CYS A 132 -28.86 2.56 -4.55
C CYS A 132 -29.11 4.08 -4.55
N LEU A 133 -28.85 4.73 -5.68
CA LEU A 133 -29.04 6.17 -5.83
C LEU A 133 -30.53 6.55 -5.73
N LEU A 134 -31.44 5.73 -6.29
CA LEU A 134 -32.89 5.96 -6.20
C LEU A 134 -33.40 5.85 -4.75
N ILE A 135 -32.93 4.87 -3.97
CA ILE A 135 -33.28 4.72 -2.56
C ILE A 135 -32.84 5.95 -1.77
N GLN A 136 -31.61 6.43 -2.00
CA GLN A 136 -31.10 7.62 -1.34
C GLN A 136 -31.88 8.89 -1.70
N LEU A 137 -32.22 9.09 -2.97
CA LEU A 137 -33.02 10.24 -3.41
C LEU A 137 -34.44 10.23 -2.83
N LYS A 138 -35.07 9.04 -2.72
CA LYS A 138 -36.39 8.90 -2.11
C LYS A 138 -36.40 9.20 -0.61
N ARG A 139 -35.27 8.99 0.09
CA ARG A 139 -35.13 9.32 1.52
C ARG A 139 -34.80 10.79 1.78
N LYS A 140 -34.23 11.51 0.81
CA LYS A 140 -33.96 12.94 0.94
C LYS A 140 -35.27 13.75 0.94
N PRO A 141 -35.23 14.96 1.55
CA PRO A 141 -36.37 15.88 1.45
C PRO A 141 -36.65 16.18 -0.04
N GLN A 142 -37.92 16.11 -0.37
CA GLN A 142 -38.39 16.30 -1.74
C GLN A 142 -38.21 17.78 -2.17
N SER A 143 -37.40 18.01 -3.16
CA SER A 143 -37.22 19.30 -3.81
C SER A 143 -37.37 19.12 -5.34
N PRO A 144 -37.66 20.18 -6.09
CA PRO A 144 -37.77 20.07 -7.57
C PRO A 144 -36.53 19.46 -8.22
N ASP A 145 -35.33 19.75 -7.63
CA ASP A 145 -34.05 19.24 -8.12
C ASP A 145 -33.85 17.75 -7.77
N THR A 146 -34.29 17.31 -6.57
CA THR A 146 -34.22 15.88 -6.18
C THR A 146 -35.21 15.03 -6.96
N GLU A 147 -36.43 15.52 -7.25
CA GLU A 147 -37.37 14.84 -8.12
C GLU A 147 -36.85 14.69 -9.53
N MET A 148 -36.24 15.75 -10.06
CA MET A 148 -35.63 15.71 -11.40
C MET A 148 -34.45 14.74 -11.43
N ALA A 149 -33.61 14.75 -10.41
CA ALA A 149 -32.51 13.79 -10.25
C ALA A 149 -33.03 12.33 -10.26
N ALA A 150 -34.09 12.05 -9.51
CA ALA A 150 -34.73 10.73 -9.47
C ALA A 150 -35.26 10.31 -10.86
N ARG A 151 -35.96 11.20 -11.58
CA ARG A 151 -36.46 10.93 -12.96
C ARG A 151 -35.32 10.67 -13.94
N ILE A 152 -34.19 11.39 -13.82
CA ILE A 152 -33.03 11.17 -14.69
C ILE A 152 -32.43 9.79 -14.45
N ILE A 153 -32.27 9.39 -13.18
CA ILE A 153 -31.71 8.08 -12.83
C ILE A 153 -32.67 6.96 -13.24
N GLU A 154 -33.94 7.10 -13.00
CA GLU A 154 -34.93 6.07 -13.33
C GLU A 154 -35.05 5.83 -14.84
N ASN A 155 -35.14 6.90 -15.64
CA ASN A 155 -35.53 6.81 -17.07
C ASN A 155 -34.36 7.00 -18.05
N ALA A 156 -33.19 7.45 -17.61
CA ALA A 156 -32.10 7.82 -18.50
C ALA A 156 -30.71 7.55 -17.93
N PHE A 157 -30.54 6.57 -17.02
CA PHE A 157 -29.31 6.26 -16.34
C PHE A 157 -28.11 6.05 -17.28
N GLU A 158 -28.29 5.28 -18.38
CA GLU A 158 -27.22 5.08 -19.37
C GLU A 158 -26.75 6.39 -20.04
N LYS A 159 -27.70 7.30 -20.34
CA LYS A 159 -27.36 8.58 -20.98
C LYS A 159 -26.63 9.48 -19.99
N PHE A 160 -27.00 9.40 -18.71
CA PHE A 160 -26.34 10.10 -17.63
C PHE A 160 -24.90 9.58 -17.43
N THR A 161 -24.70 8.28 -17.32
CA THR A 161 -23.37 7.65 -17.18
C THR A 161 -22.43 7.98 -18.34
N LYS A 162 -23.00 8.05 -19.57
CA LYS A 162 -22.25 8.43 -20.78
C LYS A 162 -22.09 9.95 -20.94
N LYS A 163 -22.53 10.78 -19.96
CA LYS A 163 -22.49 12.25 -19.98
C LYS A 163 -23.08 12.90 -21.24
N HIS A 164 -24.21 12.33 -21.76
CA HIS A 164 -24.92 12.87 -22.90
C HIS A 164 -25.88 14.00 -22.52
N TYR A 165 -25.38 15.09 -21.98
CA TYR A 165 -26.15 16.20 -21.40
C TYR A 165 -27.21 16.80 -22.39
N LEU A 166 -26.82 17.06 -23.62
CA LEU A 166 -27.76 17.58 -24.64
C LEU A 166 -28.95 16.64 -24.92
N LYS A 167 -28.75 15.32 -24.83
CA LYS A 167 -29.85 14.36 -25.01
C LYS A 167 -30.75 14.29 -23.78
N LEU A 168 -30.18 14.53 -22.59
CA LEU A 168 -30.94 14.60 -21.33
C LEU A 168 -31.82 15.87 -21.32
N GLN A 169 -31.26 17.03 -21.68
CA GLN A 169 -31.99 18.30 -21.76
C GLN A 169 -33.21 18.17 -22.72
N LYS A 170 -33.00 17.58 -23.92
CA LYS A 170 -34.08 17.35 -24.90
C LYS A 170 -35.13 16.36 -24.41
N LYS A 171 -34.70 15.29 -23.66
CA LYS A 171 -35.63 14.24 -23.20
C LYS A 171 -36.55 14.74 -22.09
N PHE A 172 -36.05 15.57 -21.20
CA PHE A 172 -36.76 16.05 -20.00
C PHE A 172 -37.26 17.51 -20.15
N ASN A 173 -36.97 18.18 -21.28
CA ASN A 173 -37.28 19.60 -21.52
C ASN A 173 -36.81 20.55 -20.41
N ILE A 174 -35.55 20.37 -19.96
CA ILE A 174 -34.95 21.12 -18.86
C ILE A 174 -33.85 22.05 -19.35
N ASN A 175 -33.68 23.17 -18.65
CA ASN A 175 -32.60 24.11 -18.87
C ASN A 175 -31.25 23.57 -18.35
N GLU A 176 -30.15 24.16 -18.85
CA GLU A 176 -28.79 23.79 -18.42
C GLU A 176 -28.57 23.95 -16.91
N THR A 177 -29.12 25.02 -16.32
CA THR A 177 -29.07 25.28 -14.88
C THR A 177 -29.80 24.21 -14.05
N GLN A 178 -30.99 23.83 -14.45
CA GLN A 178 -31.75 22.78 -13.77
C GLN A 178 -31.07 21.41 -13.88
N LEU A 179 -30.47 21.10 -15.03
CA LEU A 179 -29.71 19.87 -15.21
C LEU A 179 -28.48 19.88 -14.30
N LYS A 180 -27.77 21.02 -14.18
CA LYS A 180 -26.61 21.16 -13.32
C LYS A 180 -26.97 20.96 -11.85
N ASN A 181 -28.07 21.56 -11.36
CA ASN A 181 -28.54 21.37 -10.00
C ASN A 181 -28.90 19.89 -9.73
N ALA A 182 -29.63 19.25 -10.64
CA ALA A 182 -29.96 17.84 -10.49
C ALA A 182 -28.72 16.92 -10.46
N ILE A 183 -27.68 17.23 -11.24
CA ILE A 183 -26.41 16.50 -11.21
C ILE A 183 -25.70 16.73 -9.88
N GLN A 184 -25.66 17.95 -9.34
CA GLN A 184 -25.05 18.24 -8.03
C GLN A 184 -25.75 17.44 -6.91
N GLU A 185 -27.07 17.28 -6.98
CA GLU A 185 -27.78 16.44 -6.00
C GLU A 185 -27.40 14.96 -6.12
N ILE A 186 -27.14 14.46 -7.33
CA ILE A 186 -26.67 13.09 -7.57
C ILE A 186 -25.23 12.92 -7.07
N GLU A 187 -24.34 13.89 -7.32
CA GLU A 187 -22.94 13.86 -6.88
C GLU A 187 -22.76 13.86 -5.35
N ARG A 188 -23.73 14.42 -4.63
CA ARG A 188 -23.76 14.41 -3.15
C ARG A 188 -24.18 13.05 -2.55
N LEU A 189 -24.62 12.11 -3.36
CA LEU A 189 -25.01 10.78 -2.90
C LEU A 189 -23.80 9.88 -2.70
N ASN A 190 -23.94 8.91 -1.80
CA ASN A 190 -22.88 7.94 -1.54
C ASN A 190 -23.03 6.69 -2.42
N PRO A 191 -22.14 6.45 -3.39
CA PRO A 191 -22.22 5.26 -4.25
C PRO A 191 -21.82 3.96 -3.54
N LYS A 192 -21.22 4.01 -2.35
CA LYS A 192 -20.78 2.85 -1.58
C LYS A 192 -21.16 3.02 -0.10
N PRO A 193 -22.42 2.74 0.27
CA PRO A 193 -22.89 2.98 1.62
C PRO A 193 -22.13 2.19 2.70
N GLY A 194 -21.64 0.98 2.38
CA GLY A 194 -20.88 0.15 3.32
C GLY A 194 -19.45 0.64 3.59
N SER A 195 -18.88 1.47 2.72
CA SER A 195 -17.46 1.86 2.83
C SER A 195 -17.11 2.70 4.08
N SER A 196 -18.07 3.43 4.64
CA SER A 196 -17.87 4.23 5.85
C SER A 196 -17.54 3.37 7.08
N PHE A 197 -17.96 2.11 7.10
CA PHE A 197 -17.73 1.17 8.19
C PHE A 197 -16.47 0.33 7.96
N THR A 198 -16.12 0.03 6.72
CA THR A 198 -14.95 -0.78 6.37
C THR A 198 -13.63 -0.07 6.67
N ASN A 199 -13.59 1.26 6.63
CA ASN A 199 -12.38 2.04 6.90
C ASN A 199 -11.89 1.92 8.36
N ASN A 200 -12.77 1.61 9.32
CA ASN A 200 -12.41 1.45 10.72
C ASN A 200 -11.70 0.11 11.01
N LEU A 201 -11.80 -0.87 10.11
CA LEU A 201 -11.22 -2.21 10.30
C LEU A 201 -9.84 -2.37 9.65
N ARG A 202 -9.43 -1.44 8.79
CA ARG A 202 -8.08 -1.49 8.21
C ARG A 202 -7.09 -0.95 9.23
N SER A 203 -6.36 -1.85 9.88
CA SER A 203 -5.17 -1.45 10.64
C SER A 203 -4.22 -0.73 9.70
N VAL A 204 -3.90 0.51 10.03
CA VAL A 204 -2.85 1.25 9.31
C VAL A 204 -1.54 0.55 9.63
N GLU A 205 -0.96 -0.14 8.65
CA GLU A 205 0.37 -0.71 8.80
C GLU A 205 1.37 0.42 9.10
N HIS A 206 1.90 0.42 10.31
CA HIS A 206 2.90 1.38 10.70
C HIS A 206 4.26 0.94 10.12
N VAL A 207 4.66 1.57 9.02
CA VAL A 207 5.95 1.31 8.39
C VAL A 207 7.07 1.95 9.21
N VAL A 208 7.96 1.11 9.75
CA VAL A 208 9.19 1.58 10.43
C VAL A 208 10.27 1.75 9.35
N PRO A 209 10.79 2.97 9.13
CA PRO A 209 11.81 3.21 8.12
C PRO A 209 13.14 2.58 8.52
N ASP A 210 13.88 2.04 7.55
CA ASP A 210 15.23 1.50 7.74
C ASP A 210 16.30 2.58 7.72
N PHE A 211 16.05 3.67 7.01
CA PHE A 211 16.96 4.81 6.85
C PHE A 211 16.28 6.11 7.23
N THR A 212 17.07 7.04 7.73
CA THR A 212 16.62 8.42 7.98
C THR A 212 17.59 9.39 7.33
N ILE A 213 17.07 10.29 6.51
CA ILE A 213 17.83 11.39 5.89
C ILE A 213 17.42 12.69 6.58
N GLN A 214 18.40 13.42 7.06
CA GLN A 214 18.21 14.74 7.66
C GLN A 214 19.04 15.78 6.90
N ILE A 215 18.50 16.99 6.81
CA ILE A 215 19.22 18.12 6.24
C ILE A 215 19.79 18.92 7.40
N VAL A 216 21.12 18.93 7.52
CA VAL A 216 21.82 19.68 8.56
C VAL A 216 22.72 20.72 7.85
N GLU A 217 22.48 21.99 8.08
CA GLU A 217 23.26 23.09 7.47
C GLU A 217 23.35 23.05 5.94
N GLY A 218 22.35 22.48 5.27
CA GLY A 218 22.33 22.33 3.80
C GLY A 218 23.05 21.06 3.29
N GLU A 219 23.59 20.24 4.18
CA GLU A 219 24.16 18.93 3.85
C GLU A 219 23.19 17.80 4.22
N LEU A 220 23.24 16.72 3.42
CA LEU A 220 22.43 15.55 3.63
C LEU A 220 23.16 14.56 4.57
N ASN A 221 22.56 14.27 5.69
CA ASN A 221 23.07 13.30 6.66
C ASN A 221 22.20 12.04 6.60
N LEU A 222 22.83 10.89 6.31
CA LEU A 222 22.20 9.58 6.24
C LEU A 222 22.47 8.80 7.52
N THR A 223 21.42 8.35 8.19
CA THR A 223 21.50 7.47 9.36
C THR A 223 20.75 6.17 9.11
N LEU A 224 21.34 5.04 9.53
CA LEU A 224 20.68 3.74 9.52
C LEU A 224 19.95 3.54 10.84
N ASN A 225 18.74 2.98 10.81
CA ASN A 225 17.98 2.72 12.02
C ASN A 225 18.68 1.64 12.87
N ALA A 226 18.91 1.94 14.14
CA ALA A 226 19.64 1.09 15.09
C ALA A 226 19.02 -0.31 15.28
N ARG A 227 17.72 -0.50 15.02
CA ARG A 227 17.08 -1.83 15.03
C ARG A 227 17.69 -2.82 14.04
N ASN A 228 18.29 -2.31 12.95
CA ASN A 228 18.93 -3.15 11.93
C ASN A 228 20.41 -3.39 12.22
N ALA A 229 20.94 -2.79 13.26
CA ALA A 229 22.36 -2.76 13.60
C ALA A 229 22.60 -2.95 15.11
N PRO A 230 22.21 -4.08 15.72
CA PRO A 230 22.54 -4.32 17.10
C PRO A 230 24.08 -4.37 17.27
N GLU A 231 24.59 -3.74 18.31
CA GLU A 231 26.00 -3.89 18.70
C GLU A 231 26.21 -5.31 19.24
N LEU A 232 26.97 -6.09 18.50
CA LEU A 232 27.26 -7.47 18.86
C LEU A 232 28.67 -7.55 19.43
N HIS A 233 28.77 -8.14 20.62
CA HIS A 233 30.05 -8.36 21.30
C HIS A 233 30.25 -9.85 21.60
N ILE A 234 31.49 -10.30 21.46
CA ILE A 234 31.88 -11.65 21.89
C ILE A 234 32.01 -11.67 23.41
N SER A 235 31.43 -12.70 24.06
CA SER A 235 31.50 -12.84 25.52
C SER A 235 32.96 -12.96 26.00
N LYS A 236 33.34 -12.10 26.97
CA LYS A 236 34.68 -12.09 27.56
C LYS A 236 35.04 -13.45 28.18
N SER A 237 34.07 -14.21 28.69
CA SER A 237 34.30 -15.53 29.31
C SER A 237 34.95 -16.55 28.36
N TYR A 238 34.63 -16.52 27.08
CA TYR A 238 35.28 -17.41 26.11
C TYR A 238 36.73 -17.04 25.82
N ASN A 239 37.06 -15.75 25.80
CA ASN A 239 38.43 -15.28 25.66
C ASN A 239 39.27 -15.64 26.91
N GLU A 240 38.70 -15.48 28.12
CA GLU A 240 39.39 -15.88 29.38
C GLU A 240 39.66 -17.39 29.44
N MET A 241 38.72 -18.23 28.97
CA MET A 241 38.92 -19.67 28.88
C MET A 241 40.06 -20.04 27.92
N LEU A 242 40.19 -19.36 26.78
CA LEU A 242 41.29 -19.57 25.84
C LEU A 242 42.64 -19.13 26.41
N LEU A 243 42.68 -17.97 27.11
CA LEU A 243 43.88 -17.49 27.77
C LEU A 243 44.31 -18.43 28.90
N GLY A 244 43.38 -18.93 29.69
CA GLY A 244 43.62 -19.95 30.73
C GLY A 244 44.21 -21.25 30.16
N TYR A 245 43.73 -21.69 28.97
CA TYR A 245 44.29 -22.87 28.31
C TYR A 245 45.68 -22.61 27.73
N LYS A 246 45.97 -21.43 27.19
CA LYS A 246 47.34 -21.05 26.76
C LYS A 246 48.33 -21.06 27.92
N ALA A 247 47.90 -20.72 29.15
CA ALA A 247 48.71 -20.68 30.35
C ALA A 247 48.95 -22.06 31.00
N SER A 248 48.08 -23.05 30.73
CA SER A 248 48.20 -24.41 31.31
C SER A 248 49.28 -25.23 30.58
N LYS A 249 50.23 -25.81 31.33
CA LYS A 249 51.34 -26.62 30.83
C LYS A 249 50.94 -28.07 30.49
N GLU A 250 49.86 -28.60 31.07
CA GLU A 250 49.35 -29.97 30.82
C GLU A 250 48.13 -29.93 29.95
N LYS A 251 48.21 -30.54 28.75
CA LYS A 251 47.11 -30.58 27.75
C LYS A 251 46.43 -31.94 27.79
N SER A 252 45.40 -32.11 28.60
CA SER A 252 44.57 -33.33 28.62
C SER A 252 43.72 -33.45 27.36
N LYS A 253 43.31 -34.68 26.95
CA LYS A 253 42.44 -34.89 25.79
C LYS A 253 41.10 -34.11 25.91
N ALA A 254 40.48 -34.13 27.07
CA ALA A 254 39.24 -33.40 27.35
C ALA A 254 39.40 -31.89 27.20
N GLN A 255 40.55 -31.33 27.57
CA GLN A 255 40.85 -29.91 27.41
C GLN A 255 41.05 -29.52 25.93
N LYS A 256 41.62 -30.41 25.11
CA LYS A 256 41.77 -30.19 23.67
C LYS A 256 40.39 -30.15 22.99
N GLU A 257 39.48 -31.09 23.30
CA GLU A 257 38.11 -31.10 22.78
C GLU A 257 37.33 -29.87 23.22
N ALA A 258 37.47 -29.44 24.47
CA ALA A 258 36.85 -28.21 24.98
C ALA A 258 37.35 -26.97 24.24
N VAL A 259 38.64 -26.88 23.95
CA VAL A 259 39.20 -25.75 23.19
C VAL A 259 38.76 -25.76 21.74
N GLN A 260 38.68 -26.92 21.11
CA GLN A 260 38.19 -27.05 19.74
C GLN A 260 36.71 -26.59 19.66
N PHE A 261 35.88 -26.99 20.62
CA PHE A 261 34.52 -26.52 20.75
C PHE A 261 34.43 -25.00 20.91
N ILE A 262 35.24 -24.42 21.80
CA ILE A 262 35.27 -22.95 22.02
C ILE A 262 35.70 -22.23 20.73
N LYS A 263 36.73 -22.75 20.02
CA LYS A 263 37.15 -22.19 18.73
C LYS A 263 35.98 -22.19 17.72
N GLN A 264 35.32 -23.31 17.51
CA GLN A 264 34.17 -23.39 16.60
C GLN A 264 33.07 -22.37 16.94
N LYS A 265 32.78 -22.18 18.24
CA LYS A 265 31.76 -21.17 18.66
C LYS A 265 32.24 -19.74 18.43
N LEU A 266 33.54 -19.44 18.66
CA LEU A 266 34.08 -18.13 18.35
C LEU A 266 34.14 -17.82 16.87
N ASP A 267 34.49 -18.78 16.04
CA ASP A 267 34.51 -18.63 14.58
C ASP A 267 33.09 -18.42 14.05
N ALA A 268 32.12 -19.18 14.56
CA ALA A 268 30.72 -18.97 14.25
C ALA A 268 30.21 -17.58 14.65
N ALA A 269 30.56 -17.13 15.86
CA ALA A 269 30.19 -15.81 16.35
C ALA A 269 30.83 -14.69 15.52
N LYS A 270 32.15 -14.84 15.19
CA LYS A 270 32.86 -13.88 14.35
C LYS A 270 32.23 -13.79 12.96
N TRP A 271 32.03 -14.93 12.30
CA TRP A 271 31.36 -14.97 11.00
C TRP A 271 29.98 -14.31 11.02
N PHE A 272 29.20 -14.51 12.08
CA PHE A 272 27.90 -13.87 12.24
C PHE A 272 28.01 -12.35 12.37
N ILE A 273 28.97 -11.87 13.16
CA ILE A 273 29.26 -10.43 13.31
C ILE A 273 29.65 -9.84 11.96
N ASP A 274 30.58 -10.48 11.24
CA ASP A 274 31.06 -10.04 9.93
C ASP A 274 29.92 -10.00 8.90
N ALA A 275 29.05 -11.00 8.91
CA ALA A 275 27.88 -11.03 8.03
C ALA A 275 26.90 -9.88 8.31
N ILE A 276 26.68 -9.52 9.58
CA ILE A 276 25.83 -8.38 9.96
C ILE A 276 26.50 -7.06 9.57
N GLN A 277 27.79 -6.91 9.80
CA GLN A 277 28.54 -5.71 9.41
C GLN A 277 28.53 -5.53 7.88
N GLN A 278 28.76 -6.60 7.13
CA GLN A 278 28.68 -6.58 5.66
C GLN A 278 27.28 -6.17 5.18
N ARG A 279 26.23 -6.73 5.81
CA ARG A 279 24.85 -6.34 5.50
C ARG A 279 24.61 -4.85 5.74
N GLN A 280 25.06 -4.31 6.88
CA GLN A 280 24.94 -2.89 7.22
C GLN A 280 25.69 -2.01 6.21
N GLN A 281 26.90 -2.39 5.91
CA GLN A 281 27.73 -1.67 4.93
C GLN A 281 27.08 -1.65 3.56
N THR A 282 26.53 -2.79 3.10
CA THR A 282 25.80 -2.88 1.83
C THR A 282 24.59 -1.94 1.82
N LEU A 283 23.78 -1.94 2.90
CA LEU A 283 22.62 -1.05 3.03
C LEU A 283 23.03 0.42 3.00
N TYR A 284 24.06 0.78 3.78
CA TYR A 284 24.56 2.15 3.86
C TYR A 284 25.11 2.65 2.53
N LEU A 285 25.96 1.86 1.86
CA LEU A 285 26.55 2.21 0.55
C LEU A 285 25.46 2.38 -0.51
N THR A 286 24.49 1.45 -0.56
CA THR A 286 23.38 1.54 -1.52
C THR A 286 22.59 2.84 -1.32
N MET A 287 22.20 3.16 -0.09
CA MET A 287 21.41 4.36 0.17
C MET A 287 22.24 5.64 0.01
N SER A 288 23.52 5.62 0.34
CA SER A 288 24.45 6.74 0.14
C SER A 288 24.60 7.08 -1.34
N ALA A 289 24.79 6.07 -2.20
CA ALA A 289 24.87 6.26 -3.66
C ALA A 289 23.56 6.85 -4.20
N ILE A 290 22.40 6.31 -3.79
CA ILE A 290 21.09 6.85 -4.18
C ILE A 290 20.93 8.31 -3.72
N MET A 291 21.32 8.61 -2.49
CA MET A 291 21.24 9.96 -1.92
C MET A 291 22.13 10.95 -2.70
N GLN A 292 23.33 10.56 -3.08
CA GLN A 292 24.23 11.40 -3.87
C GLN A 292 23.70 11.62 -5.29
N TYR A 293 23.20 10.57 -5.93
CA TYR A 293 22.62 10.66 -7.28
C TYR A 293 21.39 11.57 -7.31
N GLN A 294 20.52 11.48 -6.32
CA GLN A 294 19.27 12.23 -6.19
C GLN A 294 19.38 13.45 -5.25
N LYS A 295 20.60 14.01 -5.09
CA LYS A 295 20.87 15.12 -4.15
C LYS A 295 19.91 16.30 -4.32
N ALA A 296 19.59 16.67 -5.57
CA ALA A 296 18.69 17.78 -5.86
C ALA A 296 17.29 17.57 -5.26
N TYR A 297 16.74 16.36 -5.43
CA TYR A 297 15.47 15.98 -4.84
C TYR A 297 15.48 16.02 -3.31
N PHE A 298 16.49 15.42 -2.67
CA PHE A 298 16.55 15.36 -1.21
C PHE A 298 16.72 16.73 -0.55
N LEU A 299 17.29 17.70 -1.26
CA LEU A 299 17.42 19.07 -0.76
C LEU A 299 16.15 19.90 -0.97
N SER A 300 15.45 19.77 -2.11
CA SER A 300 14.30 20.60 -2.46
C SER A 300 12.95 19.98 -2.07
N GLY A 301 12.85 18.65 -2.05
CA GLY A 301 11.59 17.92 -1.90
C GLY A 301 10.71 17.86 -3.15
N ASP A 302 11.18 18.42 -4.26
CA ASP A 302 10.42 18.53 -5.50
C ASP A 302 10.58 17.26 -6.34
N GLU A 303 9.49 16.56 -6.61
CA GLU A 303 9.47 15.33 -7.40
C GLU A 303 9.87 15.56 -8.87
N GLU A 304 9.79 16.81 -9.37
CA GLU A 304 10.21 17.16 -10.73
C GLU A 304 11.73 17.14 -10.87
N GLN A 305 12.47 17.30 -9.77
CA GLN A 305 13.95 17.26 -9.76
C GLN A 305 14.53 15.85 -9.62
N LEU A 306 13.69 14.82 -9.59
CA LEU A 306 14.15 13.43 -9.59
C LEU A 306 14.78 13.09 -10.94
N ARG A 307 16.07 12.79 -10.91
CA ARG A 307 16.80 12.32 -12.10
C ARG A 307 16.41 10.87 -12.42
N PRO A 308 16.30 10.50 -13.72
CA PRO A 308 16.11 9.11 -14.09
C PRO A 308 17.31 8.28 -13.59
N MET A 309 17.03 7.16 -12.94
CA MET A 309 18.04 6.30 -12.33
C MET A 309 17.62 4.85 -12.47
N ILE A 310 18.48 4.00 -12.98
CA ILE A 310 18.26 2.56 -13.09
C ILE A 310 19.08 1.82 -12.02
N LEU A 311 18.66 0.60 -11.69
CA LEU A 311 19.35 -0.23 -10.69
C LEU A 311 20.81 -0.50 -11.04
N LYS A 312 21.11 -0.56 -12.34
CA LYS A 312 22.47 -0.80 -12.84
C LYS A 312 23.41 0.35 -12.51
N ASP A 313 22.96 1.60 -12.61
CA ASP A 313 23.80 2.79 -12.35
C ASP A 313 24.34 2.75 -10.92
N ILE A 314 23.46 2.42 -9.96
CA ILE A 314 23.85 2.29 -8.56
C ILE A 314 24.72 1.05 -8.32
N ALA A 315 24.39 -0.09 -8.97
CA ALA A 315 25.17 -1.31 -8.86
C ALA A 315 26.61 -1.14 -9.34
N ASP A 316 26.79 -0.44 -10.45
CA ASP A 316 28.12 -0.12 -11.03
C ASP A 316 28.89 0.87 -10.13
N GLU A 317 28.21 1.85 -9.49
CA GLU A 317 28.83 2.83 -8.58
C GLU A 317 29.36 2.20 -7.29
N ILE A 318 28.61 1.23 -6.74
CA ILE A 318 28.98 0.56 -5.47
C ILE A 318 29.75 -0.77 -5.68
N GLU A 319 30.03 -1.14 -6.92
CA GLU A 319 30.69 -2.40 -7.30
C GLU A 319 30.00 -3.66 -6.76
N MET A 320 28.67 -3.67 -6.79
CA MET A 320 27.82 -4.77 -6.31
C MET A 320 26.91 -5.32 -7.38
N ASP A 321 26.38 -6.54 -7.15
CA ASP A 321 25.42 -7.16 -8.05
C ASP A 321 24.07 -6.41 -8.06
N ILE A 322 23.49 -6.23 -9.24
CA ILE A 322 22.17 -5.62 -9.48
C ILE A 322 21.08 -6.31 -8.63
N SER A 323 21.18 -7.64 -8.45
CA SER A 323 20.22 -8.39 -7.64
C SER A 323 20.22 -7.95 -6.16
N THR A 324 21.39 -7.58 -5.63
CA THR A 324 21.54 -7.08 -4.26
C THR A 324 20.88 -5.70 -4.10
N VAL A 325 21.18 -4.78 -5.02
CA VAL A 325 20.56 -3.44 -5.04
C VAL A 325 19.04 -3.55 -5.21
N SER A 326 18.57 -4.44 -6.07
CA SER A 326 17.12 -4.68 -6.29
C SER A 326 16.42 -5.18 -5.03
N ARG A 327 17.03 -6.10 -4.28
CA ARG A 327 16.46 -6.59 -3.00
C ARG A 327 16.34 -5.47 -1.97
N VAL A 328 17.36 -4.61 -1.86
CA VAL A 328 17.32 -3.44 -0.97
C VAL A 328 16.23 -2.48 -1.41
N ALA A 329 16.19 -2.12 -2.70
CA ALA A 329 15.24 -1.15 -3.23
C ALA A 329 13.78 -1.59 -3.07
N ASN A 330 13.46 -2.87 -3.25
CA ASN A 330 12.09 -3.38 -3.18
C ASN A 330 11.54 -3.57 -1.75
N SER A 331 12.43 -3.67 -0.74
CA SER A 331 12.02 -4.05 0.63
C SER A 331 12.25 -3.00 1.70
N LYS A 332 13.00 -1.92 1.41
CA LYS A 332 13.46 -0.95 2.40
C LYS A 332 12.83 0.42 2.22
N TYR A 333 12.56 1.08 3.36
CA TYR A 333 11.95 2.39 3.43
C TYR A 333 12.94 3.43 3.96
N VAL A 334 12.85 4.63 3.42
CA VAL A 334 13.62 5.80 3.88
C VAL A 334 12.67 6.88 4.39
N ASN A 335 12.98 7.40 5.56
CA ASN A 335 12.32 8.58 6.10
C ASN A 335 13.09 9.82 5.64
N THR A 336 12.39 10.69 4.92
CA THR A 336 12.90 11.98 4.45
C THR A 336 12.14 13.10 5.17
N PRO A 337 12.63 14.34 5.18
CA PRO A 337 11.89 15.49 5.72
C PRO A 337 10.50 15.69 5.08
N TYR A 338 10.30 15.13 3.89
CA TYR A 338 9.07 15.22 3.08
C TYR A 338 8.14 14.01 3.24
N GLY A 339 8.52 13.00 4.03
CA GLY A 339 7.76 11.79 4.30
C GLY A 339 8.53 10.49 4.09
N THR A 340 7.91 9.38 4.49
CA THR A 340 8.49 8.03 4.33
C THR A 340 8.18 7.51 2.94
N LYS A 341 9.22 7.11 2.19
CA LYS A 341 9.12 6.58 0.83
C LYS A 341 9.81 5.21 0.72
N LEU A 342 9.29 4.35 -0.15
CA LEU A 342 9.95 3.12 -0.53
C LEU A 342 11.14 3.46 -1.44
N ILE A 343 12.31 2.85 -1.23
CA ILE A 343 13.52 3.15 -2.03
C ILE A 343 13.26 2.90 -3.52
N LYS A 344 12.43 1.92 -3.87
CA LYS A 344 12.03 1.64 -5.25
C LYS A 344 11.46 2.86 -5.99
N GLU A 345 10.85 3.78 -5.28
CA GLU A 345 10.24 4.97 -5.89
C GLU A 345 11.26 5.94 -6.49
N PHE A 346 12.52 5.86 -6.10
CA PHE A 346 13.60 6.68 -6.69
C PHE A 346 14.09 6.15 -8.02
N PHE A 347 13.80 4.90 -8.34
CA PHE A 347 14.16 4.29 -9.61
C PHE A 347 13.05 4.52 -10.65
N SER A 348 13.40 5.06 -11.79
CA SER A 348 12.46 5.33 -12.89
C SER A 348 13.12 4.97 -14.21
N GLU A 349 12.30 4.47 -15.13
CA GLU A 349 12.76 4.28 -16.52
C GLU A 349 13.06 5.64 -17.16
N SER A 350 14.17 5.76 -17.86
CA SER A 350 14.50 6.92 -18.67
C SER A 350 13.84 6.83 -20.05
N MET A 351 13.43 7.96 -20.58
CA MET A 351 13.06 8.12 -22.01
C MET A 351 13.92 9.21 -22.62
N THR A 352 14.38 8.97 -23.85
CA THR A 352 15.17 9.96 -24.58
C THR A 352 14.27 11.01 -25.21
N ASN A 353 14.57 12.27 -24.98
CA ASN A 353 13.92 13.43 -25.59
C ASN A 353 14.40 13.62 -27.04
N ASP A 354 13.73 14.43 -27.88
CA ASP A 354 14.17 14.80 -29.23
C ASP A 354 15.57 15.49 -29.24
N GLN A 355 15.98 16.02 -28.10
CA GLN A 355 17.31 16.66 -27.90
C GLN A 355 18.40 15.66 -27.48
N GLY A 356 18.06 14.37 -27.29
CA GLY A 356 18.99 13.34 -26.84
C GLY A 356 19.22 13.30 -25.33
N GLU A 357 18.46 14.08 -24.55
CA GLU A 357 18.52 14.09 -23.09
C GLU A 357 17.64 12.96 -22.50
N GLU A 358 18.13 12.32 -21.47
CA GLU A 358 17.36 11.34 -20.71
C GLU A 358 16.40 12.03 -19.74
N VAL A 359 15.10 11.83 -19.95
CA VAL A 359 14.04 12.45 -19.14
C VAL A 359 13.30 11.39 -18.35
N SER A 360 12.97 11.73 -17.11
CA SER A 360 12.18 10.84 -16.24
C SER A 360 10.74 10.71 -16.72
N THR A 361 10.20 9.50 -16.71
CA THR A 361 8.78 9.27 -16.96
C THR A 361 7.86 10.04 -15.98
N ARG A 362 8.37 10.44 -14.82
CA ARG A 362 7.65 11.26 -13.82
C ARG A 362 7.46 12.69 -14.28
N GLU A 363 8.47 13.29 -14.89
CA GLU A 363 8.38 14.64 -15.47
C GLU A 363 7.29 14.69 -16.55
N ILE A 364 7.29 13.70 -17.42
CA ILE A 364 6.26 13.56 -18.46
C ILE A 364 4.86 13.45 -17.85
N LYS A 365 4.71 12.67 -16.78
CA LYS A 365 3.46 12.55 -16.04
C LYS A 365 3.04 13.85 -15.35
N SER A 366 3.98 14.61 -14.79
CA SER A 366 3.72 15.92 -14.19
C SER A 366 3.22 16.92 -15.25
N ILE A 367 3.91 17.01 -16.39
CA ILE A 367 3.47 17.84 -17.50
C ILE A 367 2.08 17.44 -18.01
N LEU A 368 1.83 16.13 -18.14
CA LEU A 368 0.53 15.61 -18.55
C LEU A 368 -0.57 15.99 -17.54
N LYS A 369 -0.30 15.88 -16.25
CA LYS A 369 -1.20 16.31 -15.17
C LYS A 369 -1.51 17.80 -15.27
N THR A 370 -0.50 18.65 -15.43
CA THR A 370 -0.66 20.11 -15.56
C THR A 370 -1.50 20.49 -16.78
N VAL A 371 -1.26 19.83 -17.92
CA VAL A 371 -2.05 20.06 -19.14
C VAL A 371 -3.50 19.64 -18.98
N ILE A 372 -3.77 18.49 -18.33
CA ILE A 372 -5.13 18.01 -18.08
C ILE A 372 -5.87 18.88 -17.07
N VAL A 373 -5.20 19.33 -16.00
CA VAL A 373 -5.81 20.21 -15.00
C VAL A 373 -6.13 21.60 -15.58
N GLY A 374 -5.30 22.08 -16.48
CA GLY A 374 -5.50 23.38 -17.18
C GLY A 374 -6.40 23.33 -18.42
N GLU A 375 -6.97 22.14 -18.79
CA GLU A 375 -7.82 22.03 -19.98
C GLU A 375 -9.20 22.68 -19.82
N ASP A 376 -9.79 23.11 -20.95
CA ASP A 376 -11.20 23.56 -20.96
C ASP A 376 -12.13 22.35 -20.74
N LYS A 377 -12.78 22.31 -19.60
CA LYS A 377 -13.68 21.22 -19.19
C LYS A 377 -14.92 21.07 -20.08
N LYS A 378 -15.31 22.12 -20.83
CA LYS A 378 -16.38 22.03 -21.86
C LYS A 378 -15.91 21.28 -23.09
N LYS A 379 -14.61 21.36 -23.44
CA LYS A 379 -14.02 20.70 -24.61
C LYS A 379 -12.72 19.99 -24.25
N PRO A 380 -12.77 18.92 -23.43
CA PRO A 380 -11.56 18.25 -22.93
C PRO A 380 -10.71 17.70 -24.08
N LEU A 381 -9.39 17.70 -23.84
CA LEU A 381 -8.40 17.27 -24.81
C LEU A 381 -8.44 15.74 -25.00
N THR A 382 -8.44 15.28 -26.24
CA THR A 382 -8.30 13.85 -26.54
C THR A 382 -6.86 13.40 -26.41
N ASP A 383 -6.63 12.09 -26.19
CA ASP A 383 -5.27 11.52 -26.07
C ASP A 383 -4.40 11.84 -27.31
N GLU A 384 -5.00 12.04 -28.49
CA GLU A 384 -4.29 12.51 -29.71
C GLU A 384 -3.83 13.97 -29.61
N LYS A 385 -4.66 14.85 -29.03
CA LYS A 385 -4.30 16.25 -28.83
C LYS A 385 -3.23 16.39 -27.74
N LEU A 386 -3.35 15.59 -26.68
CA LEU A 386 -2.33 15.52 -25.62
C LEU A 386 -0.98 15.04 -26.20
N ALA A 387 -0.99 14.06 -27.14
CA ALA A 387 0.21 13.63 -27.83
C ALA A 387 0.87 14.76 -28.63
N LYS A 388 0.06 15.59 -29.33
CA LYS A 388 0.60 16.74 -30.08
C LYS A 388 1.21 17.79 -29.17
N ILE A 389 0.55 18.14 -28.05
CA ILE A 389 1.04 19.10 -27.09
C ILE A 389 2.36 18.63 -26.45
N LEU A 390 2.44 17.34 -26.08
CA LEU A 390 3.67 16.77 -25.54
C LEU A 390 4.80 16.75 -26.59
N LYS A 391 4.48 16.45 -27.85
CA LYS A 391 5.44 16.51 -28.93
C LYS A 391 5.97 17.93 -29.18
N GLU A 392 5.10 18.96 -29.12
CA GLU A 392 5.49 20.37 -29.22
C GLU A 392 6.41 20.81 -28.07
N LYS A 393 6.26 20.17 -26.91
CA LYS A 393 7.16 20.38 -25.74
C LYS A 393 8.46 19.55 -25.82
N GLY A 394 8.67 18.80 -26.89
CA GLY A 394 9.89 18.02 -27.12
C GLY A 394 9.82 16.55 -26.68
N TYR A 395 8.64 16.04 -26.28
CA TYR A 395 8.47 14.65 -25.85
C TYR A 395 7.72 13.82 -26.89
N PRO A 396 8.39 13.05 -27.75
CA PRO A 396 7.76 12.24 -28.80
C PRO A 396 7.14 10.97 -28.24
N ILE A 397 5.95 11.08 -27.67
CA ILE A 397 5.27 9.97 -27.01
C ILE A 397 4.09 9.48 -27.84
N ALA A 398 3.98 8.15 -27.97
CA ALA A 398 2.87 7.53 -28.68
C ALA A 398 1.53 7.67 -27.92
N ARG A 399 0.41 7.83 -28.64
CA ARG A 399 -0.95 7.92 -28.06
C ARG A 399 -1.26 6.82 -27.05
N ARG A 400 -0.82 5.57 -27.30
CA ARG A 400 -1.07 4.43 -26.40
C ARG A 400 -0.35 4.61 -25.05
N THR A 401 0.87 5.14 -25.05
CA THR A 401 1.64 5.42 -23.86
C THR A 401 1.01 6.55 -23.04
N ILE A 402 0.50 7.59 -23.72
CA ILE A 402 -0.23 8.69 -23.06
C ILE A 402 -1.51 8.19 -22.38
N ALA A 403 -2.25 7.30 -23.04
CA ALA A 403 -3.42 6.67 -22.45
C ALA A 403 -3.05 5.89 -21.17
N LYS A 404 -1.96 5.11 -21.22
CA LYS A 404 -1.40 4.40 -20.04
C LYS A 404 -1.00 5.35 -18.92
N TYR A 405 -0.30 6.45 -19.24
CA TYR A 405 0.11 7.43 -18.21
C TYR A 405 -1.08 8.17 -17.62
N ARG A 406 -2.05 8.54 -18.45
CA ARG A 406 -3.31 9.15 -18.00
C ARG A 406 -4.06 8.24 -17.02
N GLU A 407 -4.16 6.94 -17.34
CA GLU A 407 -4.77 5.93 -16.46
C GLU A 407 -4.00 5.74 -15.16
N GLN A 408 -2.67 5.74 -15.20
CA GLN A 408 -1.82 5.68 -14.01
C GLN A 408 -1.94 6.93 -13.12
N LEU A 409 -2.38 8.06 -13.67
CA LEU A 409 -2.67 9.29 -12.95
C LEU A 409 -4.15 9.40 -12.54
N ASP A 410 -4.94 8.33 -12.71
CA ASP A 410 -6.38 8.25 -12.41
C ASP A 410 -7.24 9.28 -13.14
N PHE A 411 -6.77 9.81 -14.29
CA PHE A 411 -7.58 10.68 -15.12
C PHE A 411 -8.45 9.89 -16.10
N PRO A 412 -9.79 10.10 -16.10
CA PRO A 412 -10.68 9.42 -17.01
C PRO A 412 -10.49 9.90 -18.47
N VAL A 413 -11.05 9.17 -19.44
CA VAL A 413 -11.03 9.55 -20.85
C VAL A 413 -11.70 10.91 -21.09
N ALA A 414 -11.32 11.63 -22.13
CA ALA A 414 -11.82 12.99 -22.46
C ALA A 414 -13.36 13.12 -22.36
N ARG A 415 -14.10 12.10 -22.84
CA ARG A 415 -15.58 12.11 -22.76
C ARG A 415 -16.09 12.17 -21.31
N LEU A 416 -15.41 11.50 -20.38
CA LEU A 416 -15.82 11.46 -18.97
C LEU A 416 -15.31 12.67 -18.16
N ARG A 417 -14.33 13.45 -18.69
CA ARG A 417 -13.90 14.71 -18.10
C ARG A 417 -14.76 15.90 -18.47
N LYS A 418 -15.69 15.71 -19.43
CA LYS A 418 -16.57 16.79 -19.87
C LYS A 418 -17.50 17.23 -18.75
N GLU A 419 -17.52 18.53 -18.45
CA GLU A 419 -18.46 19.20 -17.55
C GLU A 419 -19.46 20.06 -18.35
N ILE A 420 -20.53 20.47 -17.69
CA ILE A 420 -21.60 21.29 -18.28
C ILE A 420 -21.20 22.77 -18.21
#